data_c2168b18cb1931c6cf6a41c8c0ad0d36
#
_entry.id   c2168b18cb1931c6cf6a41c8c0ad0d36
#
_cell.length_a   1.000
_cell.length_b   1.000
_cell.length_c   1.000
_cell.angle_alpha   90.00
_cell.angle_beta   90.00
_cell.angle_gamma   90.00
#
_symmetry.space_group_name_H-M   'P 1'
#
loop_
_entity.id
_entity.type
_entity.pdbx_description
1 polymer ?
#
loop_
_entity_poly.entity_id
_entity_poly.type
_entity_poly.pdbx_seq_one_letter_code
_entity_poly.pdbx_strand_id
1 'polypeptide(L)'
;MKKYEVMFIVNIANEEVIQAAVKLVQDTITRIGGTVVKVDEWGRRHLAYEVKHQNEGYYVVVDFEADPAQITELDRIIKIHEEIIRHIIVKQDD
;
A
#
# COMPACT_ATOMS: atom_id res chain seq x y z
N MET A 1 -18.31 0.34 -8.52
CA MET A 1 -17.11 0.44 -7.66
C MET A 1 -16.63 1.87 -7.56
N LYS A 2 -15.95 2.20 -6.51
CA LYS A 2 -15.38 3.53 -6.30
C LYS A 2 -13.89 3.52 -6.54
N LYS A 3 -13.34 4.69 -6.87
CA LYS A 3 -11.91 4.86 -7.11
C LYS A 3 -11.21 5.21 -5.81
N TYR A 4 -10.09 4.53 -5.56
CA TYR A 4 -9.28 4.73 -4.36
C TYR A 4 -7.80 4.79 -4.72
N GLU A 5 -7.04 5.34 -3.79
CA GLU A 5 -5.59 5.33 -3.86
C GLU A 5 -5.07 4.83 -2.52
N VAL A 6 -4.18 3.86 -2.54
CA VAL A 6 -3.46 3.46 -1.34
C VAL A 6 -2.00 3.83 -1.50
N MET A 7 -1.50 4.62 -0.55
CA MET A 7 -0.08 4.90 -0.44
C MET A 7 0.46 4.11 0.73
N PHE A 8 1.55 3.40 0.53
CA PHE A 8 2.16 2.64 1.62
C PHE A 8 3.67 2.75 1.56
N ILE A 9 4.28 2.57 2.72
CA ILE A 9 5.72 2.66 2.90
C ILE A 9 6.20 1.30 3.37
N VAL A 10 7.11 0.71 2.60
CA VAL A 10 7.70 -0.59 2.93
C VAL A 10 9.02 -0.36 3.65
N ASN A 11 9.27 -1.15 4.68
CA ASN A 11 10.54 -1.14 5.38
C ASN A 11 11.68 -1.38 4.39
N ILE A 12 12.76 -0.60 4.50
CA ILE A 12 13.93 -0.80 3.64
C ILE A 12 14.54 -2.14 3.99
N ALA A 13 14.57 -3.02 2.98
CA ALA A 13 15.05 -4.38 3.10
C ALA A 13 15.61 -4.79 1.73
N ASN A 14 15.81 -6.08 1.50
CA ASN A 14 16.23 -6.51 0.18
C ASN A 14 15.08 -6.36 -0.82
N GLU A 15 15.42 -6.37 -2.10
CA GLU A 15 14.45 -6.15 -3.17
C GLU A 15 13.32 -7.18 -3.15
N GLU A 16 13.62 -8.41 -2.78
CA GLU A 16 12.61 -9.48 -2.73
C GLU A 16 11.51 -9.16 -1.71
N VAL A 17 11.86 -8.65 -0.55
CA VAL A 17 10.90 -8.28 0.49
C VAL A 17 10.05 -7.11 0.03
N ILE A 18 10.68 -6.11 -0.58
CA ILE A 18 9.97 -4.93 -1.09
C ILE A 18 8.96 -5.35 -2.15
N GLN A 19 9.38 -6.16 -3.12
CA GLN A 19 8.49 -6.59 -4.19
C GLN A 19 7.39 -7.53 -3.69
N ALA A 20 7.67 -8.32 -2.69
CA ALA A 20 6.65 -9.18 -2.07
C ALA A 20 5.55 -8.33 -1.41
N ALA A 21 5.93 -7.23 -0.76
CA ALA A 21 4.96 -6.32 -0.15
C ALA A 21 4.10 -5.63 -1.20
N VAL A 22 4.71 -5.18 -2.29
CA VAL A 22 3.98 -4.56 -3.40
C VAL A 22 2.98 -5.55 -3.99
N LYS A 23 3.43 -6.78 -4.22
CA LYS A 23 2.57 -7.84 -4.76
C LYS A 23 1.43 -8.16 -3.80
N LEU A 24 1.70 -8.22 -2.50
CA LEU A 24 0.69 -8.50 -1.49
C LEU A 24 -0.47 -7.51 -1.57
N VAL A 25 -0.18 -6.23 -1.68
CA VAL A 25 -1.21 -5.19 -1.76
C VAL A 25 -2.05 -5.39 -3.02
N GLN A 26 -1.40 -5.64 -4.16
CA GLN A 26 -2.11 -5.87 -5.42
C GLN A 26 -2.98 -7.12 -5.36
N ASP A 27 -2.44 -8.22 -4.85
CA ASP A 27 -3.18 -9.48 -4.73
C ASP A 27 -4.36 -9.35 -3.79
N THR A 28 -4.21 -8.59 -2.72
CA THR A 28 -5.29 -8.35 -1.76
C THR A 28 -6.42 -7.56 -2.41
N ILE A 29 -6.08 -6.51 -3.18
CA ILE A 29 -7.08 -5.72 -3.91
C ILE A 29 -7.88 -6.63 -4.85
N THR A 30 -7.20 -7.49 -5.58
CA THR A 30 -7.86 -8.43 -6.48
C THR A 30 -8.75 -9.40 -5.71
N ARG A 31 -8.27 -9.91 -4.59
CA ARG A 31 -9.00 -10.89 -3.78
C ARG A 31 -10.29 -10.33 -3.21
N ILE A 32 -10.32 -9.05 -2.84
CA ILE A 32 -11.53 -8.41 -2.33
C ILE A 32 -12.49 -7.97 -3.44
N GLY A 33 -12.20 -8.37 -4.69
CA GLY A 33 -13.04 -8.05 -5.83
C GLY A 33 -12.75 -6.73 -6.50
N GLY A 34 -11.63 -6.10 -6.13
CA GLY A 34 -11.21 -4.84 -6.73
C GLY A 34 -10.38 -5.03 -8.00
N THR A 35 -10.05 -3.92 -8.62
CA THR A 35 -9.23 -3.88 -9.83
C THR A 35 -8.10 -2.88 -9.64
N VAL A 36 -6.86 -3.35 -9.83
CA VAL A 36 -5.69 -2.47 -9.81
C VAL A 36 -5.65 -1.70 -11.12
N VAL A 37 -5.60 -0.36 -11.02
CA VAL A 37 -5.56 0.51 -12.20
C VAL A 37 -4.12 0.90 -12.54
N LYS A 38 -3.34 1.28 -11.53
CA LYS A 38 -1.98 1.75 -11.73
C LYS A 38 -1.15 1.50 -10.47
N VAL A 39 0.10 1.10 -10.67
CA VAL A 39 1.07 0.96 -9.59
C VAL A 39 2.21 1.93 -9.87
N ASP A 40 2.50 2.80 -8.91
CA ASP A 40 3.54 3.81 -9.04
C ASP A 40 4.53 3.61 -7.89
N GLU A 41 5.73 3.12 -8.19
CA GLU A 41 6.77 2.92 -7.20
C GLU A 41 7.68 4.13 -7.18
N TRP A 42 7.58 4.91 -6.10
CA TRP A 42 8.36 6.14 -5.96
C TRP A 42 9.81 5.85 -5.52
N GLY A 43 10.05 4.67 -4.97
CA GLY A 43 11.36 4.29 -4.51
C GLY A 43 11.69 4.78 -3.12
N ARG A 44 12.98 4.80 -2.79
CA ARG A 44 13.45 5.19 -1.45
C ARG A 44 13.26 6.68 -1.21
N ARG A 45 12.73 6.99 -0.03
CA ARG A 45 12.55 8.36 0.42
C ARG A 45 12.88 8.45 1.90
N HIS A 46 13.37 9.62 2.33
CA HIS A 46 13.54 9.90 3.74
C HIS A 46 12.17 10.18 4.35
N LEU A 47 11.93 9.61 5.53
CA LEU A 47 10.73 9.90 6.29
C LEU A 47 10.89 11.28 6.96
N ALA A 48 9.78 12.01 7.08
CA ALA A 48 9.79 13.31 7.74
C ALA A 48 10.17 13.15 9.22
N TYR A 49 9.89 12.00 9.81
CA TYR A 49 10.26 11.63 11.16
C TYR A 49 10.42 10.12 11.21
N GLU A 50 11.14 9.63 12.23
CA GLU A 50 11.40 8.22 12.39
C GLU A 50 10.10 7.46 12.70
N VAL A 51 9.87 6.37 11.98
CA VAL A 51 8.73 5.47 12.20
C VAL A 51 9.29 4.08 12.46
N LYS A 52 8.96 3.49 13.61
CA LYS A 52 9.43 2.16 14.00
C LYS A 52 10.95 2.03 13.87
N HIS A 53 11.68 3.06 14.29
CA HIS A 53 13.13 3.14 14.23
C HIS A 53 13.70 3.16 12.80
N GLN A 54 12.87 3.51 11.82
CA GLN A 54 13.27 3.66 10.42
C GLN A 54 13.20 5.14 10.04
N ASN A 55 14.23 5.64 9.39
CA ASN A 55 14.25 7.01 8.88
C ASN A 55 14.14 7.06 7.35
N GLU A 56 14.06 5.91 6.70
CA GLU A 56 13.85 5.78 5.26
C GLU A 56 12.79 4.72 5.00
N GLY A 57 12.09 4.85 3.88
CA GLY A 57 11.14 3.87 3.46
C GLY A 57 11.05 3.81 1.94
N TYR A 58 10.50 2.72 1.44
CA TYR A 58 10.21 2.55 0.02
C TYR A 58 8.75 2.90 -0.20
N TYR A 59 8.49 3.96 -0.98
CA TYR A 59 7.15 4.49 -1.18
C TYR A 59 6.50 3.90 -2.42
N VAL A 60 5.27 3.46 -2.27
CA VAL A 60 4.47 2.92 -3.38
C VAL A 60 3.06 3.51 -3.31
N VAL A 61 2.53 3.87 -4.47
CA VAL A 61 1.15 4.35 -4.59
C VAL A 61 0.43 3.45 -5.58
N VAL A 62 -0.73 2.93 -5.19
CA VAL A 62 -1.55 2.07 -6.06
C VAL A 62 -2.92 2.69 -6.23
N ASP A 63 -3.28 2.98 -7.48
CA ASP A 63 -4.63 3.42 -7.83
C ASP A 63 -5.46 2.18 -8.13
N PHE A 64 -6.64 2.10 -7.55
CA PHE A 64 -7.49 0.93 -7.72
C PHE A 64 -8.96 1.29 -7.59
N GLU A 65 -9.80 0.36 -7.99
CA GLU A 65 -11.26 0.46 -7.85
C GLU A 65 -11.73 -0.69 -6.99
N ALA A 66 -12.64 -0.42 -6.09
CA ALA A 66 -13.19 -1.44 -5.19
C ALA A 66 -14.54 -1.01 -4.63
N ASP A 67 -15.25 -1.98 -4.08
CA ASP A 67 -16.48 -1.73 -3.34
C ASP A 67 -16.11 -1.10 -2.00
N PRO A 68 -16.75 0.03 -1.62
CA PRO A 68 -16.48 0.65 -0.32
C PRO A 68 -16.58 -0.30 0.87
N ALA A 69 -17.47 -1.29 0.78
CA ALA A 69 -17.65 -2.26 1.87
C ALA A 69 -16.41 -3.12 2.09
N GLN A 70 -15.51 -3.22 1.11
CA GLN A 70 -14.31 -4.06 1.19
C GLN A 70 -13.05 -3.31 1.66
N ILE A 71 -13.13 -1.99 1.78
CA ILE A 71 -11.95 -1.20 2.15
C ILE A 71 -11.47 -1.51 3.56
N THR A 72 -12.37 -1.77 4.49
CA THR A 72 -12.01 -2.16 5.86
C THR A 72 -11.17 -3.43 5.87
N GLU A 73 -11.52 -4.40 5.01
CA GLU A 73 -10.78 -5.65 4.91
C GLU A 73 -9.38 -5.43 4.33
N LEU A 74 -9.28 -4.59 3.30
CA LEU A 74 -7.97 -4.24 2.74
C LEU A 74 -7.09 -3.58 3.79
N ASP A 75 -7.63 -2.62 4.53
CA ASP A 75 -6.91 -1.92 5.59
C ASP A 75 -6.41 -2.91 6.65
N ARG A 76 -7.28 -3.83 7.07
CA ARG A 76 -6.94 -4.83 8.08
C ARG A 76 -5.78 -5.72 7.63
N ILE A 77 -5.82 -6.18 6.38
CA ILE A 77 -4.79 -7.08 5.86
C ILE A 77 -3.45 -6.36 5.74
N ILE A 78 -3.45 -5.13 5.25
CA ILE A 78 -2.21 -4.35 5.15
C ILE A 78 -1.60 -4.12 6.54
N LYS A 79 -2.45 -3.82 7.52
CA LYS A 79 -2.03 -3.51 8.89
C LYS A 79 -1.27 -4.63 9.58
N ILE A 80 -1.61 -5.87 9.29
CA ILE A 80 -0.98 -7.02 9.95
C ILE A 80 0.36 -7.41 9.35
N HIS A 81 0.77 -6.78 8.24
CA HIS A 81 2.07 -7.06 7.62
C HIS A 81 3.12 -6.09 8.11
N GLU A 82 4.09 -6.62 8.86
CA GLU A 82 5.13 -5.81 9.51
C GLU A 82 6.06 -5.11 8.53
N GLU A 83 6.21 -5.65 7.32
CA GLU A 83 7.05 -5.04 6.28
C GLU A 83 6.50 -3.70 5.81
N ILE A 84 5.19 -3.49 5.95
CA ILE A 84 4.56 -2.23 5.61
C ILE A 84 4.46 -1.41 6.89
N ILE A 85 5.33 -0.41 7.01
CA ILE A 85 5.44 0.36 8.24
C ILE A 85 4.37 1.43 8.37
N ARG A 86 3.78 1.84 7.25
CA ARG A 86 2.71 2.84 7.24
C ARG A 86 1.92 2.74 5.95
N HIS A 87 0.62 3.03 6.03
CA HIS A 87 -0.21 3.10 4.84
C HIS A 87 -1.38 4.07 5.07
N ILE A 88 -1.91 4.58 3.98
CA ILE A 88 -3.11 5.40 3.99
C ILE A 88 -3.94 5.07 2.75
N ILE A 89 -5.25 4.96 2.94
CA ILE A 89 -6.19 4.70 1.84
C ILE A 89 -7.07 5.93 1.71
N VAL A 90 -7.10 6.50 0.51
CA VAL A 90 -7.86 7.72 0.23
C VAL A 90 -8.85 7.43 -0.89
N LYS A 91 -10.10 7.86 -0.71
CA LYS A 91 -11.11 7.78 -1.76
C LYS A 91 -10.88 8.95 -2.71
N GLN A 92 -10.79 8.63 -4.00
CA GLN A 92 -10.63 9.66 -5.02
C GLN A 92 -12.00 10.17 -5.46
N ASP A 93 -12.16 11.48 -5.48
CA ASP A 93 -13.36 12.10 -5.99
C ASP A 93 -13.21 12.34 -7.49
N ASP A 94 -14.27 12.11 -8.20
CA ASP A 94 -14.30 12.38 -9.64
C ASP A 94 -14.51 13.88 -9.91
#